data_69c10bee083b517750ce07cedb2c373c
#
_entry.id   69c10bee083b517750ce07cedb2c373c
#
_cell.length_a   1.000
_cell.length_b   1.000
_cell.length_c   1.000
_cell.angle_alpha   90.00
_cell.angle_beta   90.00
_cell.angle_gamma   90.00
#
_symmetry.space_group_name_H-M   'P 1'
#
loop_
_entity.id
_entity.type
_entity.pdbx_description
1 polymer ?
#
loop_
_entity_poly.entity_id
_entity_poly.type
_entity_poly.pdbx_seq_one_letter_code
_entity_poly.pdbx_strand_id
1 'polypeptide(L)'
;MDDETLILIAYIRNAPTREKVLKSFKDEDFIRPIQISKKTGLHPNNVSKKLKDLRELELVYVINPEYAIPRLYRLTEKGKNIIGLLH
;
A
#
# COMPACT_ATOMS: atom_id res chain seq x y z
N MET A 1 -18.84 -9.65 5.96
CA MET A 1 -18.02 -8.68 5.18
C MET A 1 -18.98 -7.88 4.31
N ASP A 2 -18.88 -6.55 4.36
CA ASP A 2 -19.79 -5.72 3.59
C ASP A 2 -19.39 -5.63 2.10
N ASP A 3 -20.31 -5.13 1.30
CA ASP A 3 -20.10 -5.04 -0.15
C ASP A 3 -18.92 -4.12 -0.51
N GLU A 4 -18.76 -3.04 0.22
CA GLU A 4 -17.69 -2.08 -0.01
C GLU A 4 -16.32 -2.74 0.19
N THR A 5 -16.18 -3.54 1.25
CA THR A 5 -14.95 -4.28 1.53
C THR A 5 -14.68 -5.32 0.44
N LEU A 6 -15.71 -6.04 0.01
CA LEU A 6 -15.57 -7.04 -1.07
C LEU A 6 -15.12 -6.40 -2.38
N ILE A 7 -15.70 -5.25 -2.72
CA ILE A 7 -15.35 -4.51 -3.93
C ILE A 7 -13.88 -4.05 -3.85
N LEU A 8 -13.47 -3.56 -2.69
CA LEU A 8 -12.10 -3.08 -2.48
C LEU A 8 -11.09 -4.22 -2.62
N ILE A 9 -11.38 -5.38 -2.01
CA ILE A 9 -10.51 -6.56 -2.13
C ILE A 9 -10.38 -6.98 -3.59
N ALA A 10 -11.49 -7.02 -4.32
CA ALA A 10 -11.49 -7.37 -5.74
C ALA A 10 -10.64 -6.38 -6.54
N TYR A 11 -10.77 -5.08 -6.25
CA TYR A 11 -10.00 -4.04 -6.92
C TYR A 11 -8.50 -4.24 -6.69
N ILE A 12 -8.10 -4.54 -5.46
CA ILE A 12 -6.69 -4.76 -5.13
C ILE A 12 -6.16 -6.01 -5.84
N ARG A 13 -6.92 -7.11 -5.80
CA ARG A 13 -6.51 -8.37 -6.41
C ARG A 13 -6.49 -8.33 -7.93
N ASN A 14 -7.23 -7.43 -8.52
CA ASN A 14 -7.29 -7.29 -9.99
C ASN A 14 -6.00 -6.70 -10.57
N ALA A 15 -5.12 -6.17 -9.75
CA ALA A 15 -3.82 -5.65 -10.17
C ALA A 15 -2.74 -6.26 -9.28
N PRO A 16 -2.03 -7.29 -9.76
CA PRO A 16 -0.99 -7.97 -8.96
C PRO A 16 0.07 -7.04 -8.40
N THR A 17 0.45 -5.99 -9.14
CA THR A 17 1.44 -5.02 -8.66
C THR A 17 0.90 -4.21 -7.49
N ARG A 18 -0.37 -3.82 -7.54
CA ARG A 18 -1.03 -3.11 -6.45
C ARG A 18 -1.08 -3.96 -5.19
N GLU A 19 -1.44 -5.23 -5.35
CA GLU A 19 -1.48 -6.17 -4.24
C GLU A 19 -0.10 -6.36 -3.62
N LYS A 20 0.95 -6.51 -4.43
CA LYS A 20 2.32 -6.64 -3.94
C LYS A 20 2.76 -5.44 -3.13
N VAL A 21 2.47 -4.23 -3.61
CA VAL A 21 2.85 -3.01 -2.91
C VAL A 21 2.14 -2.94 -1.56
N LEU A 22 0.85 -3.22 -1.52
CA LEU A 22 0.10 -3.22 -0.26
C LEU A 22 0.66 -4.26 0.71
N LYS A 23 0.90 -5.48 0.26
CA LYS A 23 1.42 -6.56 1.10
C LYS A 23 2.82 -6.29 1.63
N SER A 24 3.60 -5.43 0.96
CA SER A 24 4.94 -5.08 1.43
C SER A 24 4.92 -4.37 2.78
N PHE A 25 3.78 -3.82 3.17
CA PHE A 25 3.61 -3.14 4.46
C PHE A 25 3.41 -4.10 5.63
N LYS A 26 3.17 -5.39 5.35
CA LYS A 26 2.89 -6.36 6.40
C LYS A 26 4.07 -6.43 7.38
N ASP A 27 3.76 -6.36 8.68
CA ASP A 27 4.72 -6.41 9.78
C ASP A 27 5.70 -5.23 9.80
N GLU A 28 5.42 -4.17 9.07
CA GLU A 28 6.23 -2.95 9.07
C GLU A 28 5.48 -1.83 9.80
N ASP A 29 6.19 -1.13 10.70
CA ASP A 29 5.62 0.08 11.34
C ASP A 29 5.52 1.20 10.32
N PHE A 30 6.56 1.35 9.51
CA PHE A 30 6.60 2.29 8.39
C PHE A 30 7.56 1.76 7.35
N ILE A 31 7.43 2.24 6.12
CA ILE A 31 8.27 1.76 5.03
C ILE A 31 8.51 2.90 4.03
N ARG A 32 9.69 2.91 3.43
CA ARG A 32 10.07 3.87 2.39
C ARG A 32 9.82 3.26 1.01
N PRO A 33 9.54 4.10 0.00
CA PRO A 33 9.32 3.58 -1.36
C PRO A 33 10.48 2.71 -1.89
N ILE A 34 11.73 3.06 -1.57
CA ILE A 34 12.87 2.27 -2.01
C ILE A 34 12.85 0.87 -1.40
N GLN A 35 12.40 0.75 -0.16
CA GLN A 35 12.27 -0.55 0.49
C GLN A 35 11.19 -1.39 -0.17
N ILE A 36 10.08 -0.76 -0.55
CA ILE A 36 9.01 -1.44 -1.27
C ILE A 36 9.52 -1.97 -2.60
N SER A 37 10.27 -1.13 -3.33
CA SER A 37 10.88 -1.52 -4.60
C SER A 37 11.76 -2.76 -4.43
N LYS A 38 12.59 -2.78 -3.40
CA LYS A 38 13.48 -3.92 -3.11
C LYS A 38 12.70 -5.18 -2.73
N LYS A 39 11.65 -5.04 -1.91
CA LYS A 39 10.84 -6.18 -1.47
C LYS A 39 10.01 -6.80 -2.60
N THR A 40 9.52 -5.97 -3.50
CA THR A 40 8.60 -6.41 -4.55
C THR A 40 9.28 -6.68 -5.89
N GLY A 41 10.48 -6.15 -6.09
CA GLY A 41 11.14 -6.20 -7.39
C GLY A 41 10.58 -5.23 -8.42
N LEU A 42 9.68 -4.35 -8.01
CA LEU A 42 9.04 -3.39 -8.91
C LEU A 42 9.92 -2.15 -9.08
N HIS A 43 9.86 -1.56 -10.28
CA HIS A 43 10.53 -0.32 -10.57
C HIS A 43 9.99 0.80 -9.66
N PRO A 44 10.84 1.73 -9.18
CA PRO A 44 10.39 2.81 -8.30
C PRO A 44 9.21 3.62 -8.85
N ASN A 45 9.15 3.83 -10.17
CA ASN A 45 8.02 4.55 -10.78
C ASN A 45 6.70 3.79 -10.58
N ASN A 46 6.73 2.47 -10.70
CA ASN A 46 5.54 1.64 -10.45
C ASN A 46 5.13 1.69 -8.99
N VAL A 47 6.11 1.64 -8.08
CA VAL A 47 5.85 1.76 -6.65
C VAL A 47 5.16 3.07 -6.35
N SER A 48 5.67 4.18 -6.88
CA SER A 48 5.08 5.51 -6.66
C SER A 48 3.64 5.59 -7.14
N LYS A 49 3.35 5.03 -8.31
CA LYS A 49 1.98 5.01 -8.86
C LYS A 49 1.03 4.20 -7.98
N LYS A 50 1.49 3.04 -7.50
CA LYS A 50 0.65 2.19 -6.66
C LYS A 50 0.45 2.80 -5.27
N LEU A 51 1.46 3.47 -4.73
CA LEU A 51 1.31 4.18 -3.47
C LEU A 51 0.26 5.29 -3.59
N LYS A 52 0.25 6.01 -4.72
CA LYS A 52 -0.77 7.03 -4.96
C LYS A 52 -2.17 6.41 -4.94
N ASP A 53 -2.35 5.28 -5.64
CA ASP A 53 -3.62 4.57 -5.66
C ASP A 53 -4.06 4.17 -4.25
N LEU A 54 -3.13 3.61 -3.47
CA LEU A 54 -3.43 3.16 -2.12
C LEU A 54 -3.73 4.31 -1.17
N ARG A 55 -3.10 5.47 -1.36
CA ARG A 55 -3.41 6.67 -0.59
C ARG A 55 -4.82 7.17 -0.90
N GLU A 56 -5.20 7.18 -2.17
CA GLU A 56 -6.53 7.60 -2.59
C GLU A 56 -7.62 6.69 -2.01
N LEU A 57 -7.29 5.41 -1.82
CA LEU A 57 -8.19 4.44 -1.17
C LEU A 57 -8.13 4.50 0.36
N GLU A 58 -7.27 5.37 0.91
CA GLU A 58 -7.09 5.53 2.35
C GLU A 58 -6.57 4.27 3.03
N LEU A 59 -5.76 3.49 2.32
CA LEU A 59 -5.15 2.28 2.87
C LEU A 59 -3.77 2.53 3.44
N VAL A 60 -3.09 3.57 2.95
CA VAL A 60 -1.78 4.01 3.45
C VAL A 60 -1.76 5.53 3.56
N TYR A 61 -0.83 6.06 4.35
CA TYR A 61 -0.65 7.50 4.48
C TYR A 61 0.82 7.83 4.67
N VAL A 62 1.18 9.10 4.41
CA VAL A 62 2.54 9.60 4.59
C VAL A 62 2.66 10.12 6.03
N ILE A 63 3.63 9.61 6.78
CA ILE A 63 3.84 9.99 8.19
C ILE A 63 4.50 11.36 8.29
N ASN A 64 5.47 11.63 7.40
CA ASN A 64 6.19 12.91 7.38
C ASN A 64 5.61 13.81 6.29
N PRO A 65 5.94 15.11 6.31
CA PRO A 65 5.44 16.03 5.27
C PRO A 65 5.80 15.54 3.87
N GLU A 66 4.89 15.72 2.92
CA GLU A 66 5.07 15.23 1.55
C GLU A 66 6.30 15.78 0.84
N TYR A 67 6.74 16.97 1.21
CA TYR A 67 7.96 17.57 0.65
C TYR A 67 9.24 17.04 1.27
N ALA A 68 9.14 16.28 2.38
CA ALA A 68 10.32 15.71 3.03
C ALA A 68 10.79 14.47 2.27
N ILE A 69 12.10 14.27 2.23
CA ILE A 69 12.73 13.11 1.59
C ILE A 69 13.65 12.45 2.60
N PRO A 70 13.54 11.13 2.81
CA PRO A 70 12.60 10.19 2.17
C PRO A 70 11.20 10.27 2.78
N ARG A 71 10.19 9.96 1.99
CA ARG A 71 8.84 9.85 2.49
C ARG A 71 8.68 8.54 3.23
N LEU A 72 7.99 8.60 4.37
CA LEU A 72 7.70 7.42 5.19
C LEU A 72 6.21 7.13 5.11
N TYR A 73 5.87 5.91 4.70
CA TYR A 73 4.49 5.48 4.55
C TYR A 73 4.11 4.49 5.63
N ARG A 74 2.84 4.50 5.98
CA ARG A 74 2.29 3.62 7.01
C ARG A 74 0.89 3.17 6.62
N LEU A 75 0.50 1.97 7.07
CA LEU A 75 -0.86 1.49 6.88
C LEU A 75 -1.83 2.26 7.77
N THR A 76 -3.01 2.57 7.22
CA THR A 76 -4.14 3.01 8.03
C THR A 76 -4.76 1.79 8.71
N GLU A 77 -5.69 2.00 9.64
CA GLU A 77 -6.45 0.88 10.21
C GLU A 77 -7.20 0.12 9.12
N LYS A 78 -7.77 0.85 8.17
CA LYS A 78 -8.43 0.25 7.01
C LYS A 78 -7.46 -0.63 6.22
N GLY A 79 -6.23 -0.15 5.99
CA GLY A 79 -5.20 -0.91 5.28
C GLY A 79 -4.82 -2.18 6.02
N LYS A 80 -4.68 -2.13 7.34
CA LYS A 80 -4.38 -3.29 8.16
C LYS A 80 -5.48 -4.35 8.05
N ASN A 81 -6.74 -3.91 8.09
CA ASN A 81 -7.89 -4.81 7.97
C ASN A 81 -7.91 -5.49 6.60
N ILE A 82 -7.65 -4.73 5.54
CA ILE A 82 -7.64 -5.29 4.19
C ILE A 82 -6.52 -6.32 4.03
N ILE A 83 -5.32 -6.04 4.51
CA ILE A 83 -4.21 -6.99 4.44
C ILE A 83 -4.59 -8.30 5.15
N GLY A 84 -5.24 -8.22 6.30
CA GLY A 84 -5.70 -9.40 7.03
C GLY A 84 -6.69 -10.25 6.26
N LEU A 85 -7.38 -9.67 5.29
CA LEU A 85 -8.36 -10.37 4.45
C LEU A 85 -7.78 -10.87 3.12
N LEU A 86 -6.57 -10.47 2.78
CA LEU A 86 -5.88 -10.94 1.58
C LEU A 86 -5.09 -12.20 1.91
N HIS A 87 -5.38 -13.27 1.24
CA HIS A 87 -4.72 -14.56 1.48
C HIS A 87 -4.06 -15.11 0.22
#